data_146b9023e82c36154c8b64665b58b524
#
_entry.id   146b9023e82c36154c8b64665b58b524
#
_cell.length_a   1.000
_cell.length_b   1.000
_cell.length_c   1.000
_cell.angle_alpha   90.00
_cell.angle_beta   90.00
_cell.angle_gamma   90.00
#
_symmetry.space_group_name_H-M   'P 1'
#
loop_
_entity.id
_entity.type
_entity.pdbx_description
1 polymer ?
#
loop_
_entity_poly.entity_id
_entity_poly.type
_entity_poly.pdbx_seq_one_letter_code
_entity_poly.pdbx_strand_id
1 'polypeptide(L)'
;MGESTYFTVPERKEFLVAYRALWRSSHSLIGEDDFKRIREMITDAVKKGNYLRDEKGINVLLRNINTALILSKEVGLERSTLISVLIYNLVSGGSYTNEQVEAIFGSDIAKIIRGLIKANGLYAKQATVESDNFRKLLLTFAEDVRIADRLCLMRMINHHPDEQFRVNVACEASYLYAPLAHRLGLYTIKSELEDLALKYTDRPTFNEIARKLNETKAARDKYIYEFIKPVKAKLEAAGLKFEIKGRTKSISSILNKIRKQKAELEDIYDLFAIRVVLDTPEDQEKADCWKVYSIVTDMYQPNPKRLKDWLSITVWGPENRWVEVQIRSKRMDEIAERGLAAHWKYKGIKSESGLDDWLNNVRDILESADATGPMELMKEFKM
;
A
#
# COMPACT_ATOMS: atom_id res chain seq x y z
N MET A 1 -26.78 34.40 -1.00
CA MET A 1 -25.64 33.88 -1.78
C MET A 1 -25.30 32.51 -1.21
N GLY A 2 -25.62 31.45 -1.96
CA GLY A 2 -25.49 30.09 -1.47
C GLY A 2 -24.05 29.75 -1.13
N GLU A 3 -23.85 29.13 0.03
CA GLU A 3 -22.61 28.43 0.37
C GLU A 3 -22.32 27.48 -0.80
N SER A 4 -21.31 27.80 -1.57
CA SER A 4 -20.75 26.90 -2.57
C SER A 4 -20.34 25.64 -1.79
N THR A 5 -21.16 24.60 -1.86
CA THR A 5 -20.89 23.33 -1.18
C THR A 5 -19.73 22.66 -1.90
N TYR A 6 -18.50 23.02 -1.47
CA TYR A 6 -17.26 22.37 -1.91
C TYR A 6 -17.33 20.85 -1.73
N PHE A 7 -18.03 20.40 -0.69
CA PHE A 7 -18.33 19.01 -0.44
C PHE A 7 -19.78 18.68 -0.75
N THR A 8 -20.03 17.59 -1.43
CA THR A 8 -21.34 16.93 -1.37
C THR A 8 -21.59 16.37 0.05
N VAL A 9 -22.86 16.10 0.38
CA VAL A 9 -23.21 15.55 1.70
C VAL A 9 -22.45 14.24 2.01
N PRO A 10 -22.35 13.26 1.08
CA PRO A 10 -21.54 12.07 1.28
C PRO A 10 -20.06 12.37 1.47
N GLU A 11 -19.47 13.21 0.64
CA GLU A 11 -18.03 13.58 0.74
C GLU A 11 -17.70 14.26 2.06
N ARG A 12 -18.59 15.13 2.57
CA ARG A 12 -18.39 15.79 3.88
C ARG A 12 -18.34 14.77 5.01
N LYS A 13 -19.20 13.74 4.96
CA LYS A 13 -19.21 12.65 5.95
C LYS A 13 -17.92 11.83 5.85
N GLU A 14 -17.53 11.46 4.65
CA GLU A 14 -16.30 10.71 4.37
C GLU A 14 -15.06 11.48 4.83
N PHE A 15 -14.98 12.78 4.50
CA PHE A 15 -13.90 13.67 4.92
C PHE A 15 -13.75 13.71 6.45
N LEU A 16 -14.85 13.87 7.18
CA LEU A 16 -14.81 13.92 8.65
C LEU A 16 -14.35 12.58 9.26
N VAL A 17 -14.75 11.46 8.65
CA VAL A 17 -14.31 10.14 9.09
C VAL A 17 -12.81 9.96 8.81
N ALA A 18 -12.35 10.28 7.60
CA ALA A 18 -10.95 10.19 7.21
C ALA A 18 -10.06 11.13 8.04
N TYR A 19 -10.49 12.37 8.28
CA TYR A 19 -9.78 13.33 9.12
C TYR A 19 -9.61 12.83 10.56
N ARG A 20 -10.67 12.31 11.18
CA ARG A 20 -10.60 11.73 12.53
C ARG A 20 -9.71 10.49 12.58
N ALA A 21 -9.74 9.66 11.53
CA ALA A 21 -8.88 8.50 11.44
C ALA A 21 -7.41 8.88 11.28
N LEU A 22 -7.12 9.91 10.46
CA LEU A 22 -5.78 10.46 10.30
C LEU A 22 -5.28 11.05 11.62
N TRP A 23 -6.09 11.83 12.30
CA TRP A 23 -5.76 12.34 13.63
C TRP A 23 -5.34 11.24 14.59
N ARG A 24 -6.15 10.18 14.71
CA ARG A 24 -5.88 9.05 15.63
C ARG A 24 -4.61 8.29 15.27
N SER A 25 -4.28 8.15 13.99
CA SER A 25 -3.11 7.40 13.53
C SER A 25 -1.82 8.20 13.56
N SER A 26 -1.89 9.54 13.55
CA SER A 26 -0.73 10.41 13.39
C SER A 26 -0.55 11.50 14.45
N HIS A 27 -1.43 11.59 15.44
CA HIS A 27 -1.35 12.64 16.48
C HIS A 27 -0.06 12.57 17.32
N SER A 28 0.55 11.40 17.44
CA SER A 28 1.87 11.24 18.09
C SER A 28 3.03 11.76 17.23
N LEU A 29 2.83 11.89 15.92
CA LEU A 29 3.81 12.38 14.96
C LEU A 29 3.57 13.85 14.61
N ILE A 30 2.32 14.19 14.33
CA ILE A 30 1.87 15.52 13.97
C ILE A 30 1.17 16.11 15.20
N GLY A 31 1.79 17.06 15.86
CA GLY A 31 1.24 17.71 17.06
C GLY A 31 -0.05 18.49 16.78
N GLU A 32 -0.77 18.87 17.85
CA GLU A 32 -2.04 19.59 17.75
C GLU A 32 -1.89 20.93 17.04
N ASP A 33 -0.78 21.64 17.27
CA ASP A 33 -0.48 22.92 16.62
C ASP A 33 -0.30 22.77 15.12
N ASP A 34 0.38 21.72 14.66
CA ASP A 34 0.54 21.46 13.22
C ASP A 34 -0.81 21.18 12.55
N PHE A 35 -1.65 20.35 13.17
CA PHE A 35 -3.00 20.09 12.65
C PHE A 35 -3.86 21.36 12.60
N LYS A 36 -3.72 22.24 13.59
CA LYS A 36 -4.41 23.52 13.60
C LYS A 36 -3.96 24.41 12.43
N ARG A 37 -2.65 24.54 12.23
CA ARG A 37 -2.06 25.31 11.10
C ARG A 37 -2.47 24.74 9.74
N ILE A 38 -2.39 23.42 9.56
CA ILE A 38 -2.83 22.76 8.32
C ILE A 38 -4.31 23.05 8.04
N ARG A 39 -5.17 22.93 9.06
CA ARG A 39 -6.61 23.24 8.94
C ARG A 39 -6.88 24.68 8.57
N GLU A 40 -6.15 25.62 9.16
CA GLU A 40 -6.26 27.04 8.85
C GLU A 40 -5.86 27.33 7.41
N MET A 41 -4.73 26.79 6.94
CA MET A 41 -4.26 26.92 5.56
C MET A 41 -5.27 26.34 4.55
N ILE A 42 -5.78 25.14 4.80
CA ILE A 42 -6.79 24.52 3.94
C ILE A 42 -8.07 25.34 3.92
N THR A 43 -8.53 25.80 5.09
CA THR A 43 -9.76 26.61 5.19
C THR A 43 -9.62 27.93 4.44
N ASP A 44 -8.48 28.58 4.53
CA ASP A 44 -8.18 29.81 3.79
C ASP A 44 -8.18 29.57 2.27
N ALA A 45 -7.50 28.53 1.81
CA ALA A 45 -7.47 28.17 0.38
C ALA A 45 -8.86 27.83 -0.17
N VAL A 46 -9.68 27.08 0.57
CA VAL A 46 -11.07 26.77 0.18
C VAL A 46 -11.93 28.04 0.10
N LYS A 47 -11.79 28.95 1.08
CA LYS A 47 -12.53 30.24 1.06
C LYS A 47 -12.14 31.12 -0.12
N LYS A 48 -10.87 31.08 -0.53
CA LYS A 48 -10.36 31.84 -1.68
C LYS A 48 -10.69 31.17 -3.03
N GLY A 49 -11.33 30.01 -3.03
CA GLY A 49 -11.66 29.26 -4.24
C GLY A 49 -10.47 28.60 -4.95
N ASN A 50 -9.32 28.51 -4.26
CA ASN A 50 -8.09 27.95 -4.82
C ASN A 50 -7.99 26.43 -4.70
N TYR A 51 -8.91 25.79 -3.99
CA TYR A 51 -8.94 24.35 -3.78
C TYR A 51 -10.14 23.75 -4.55
N LEU A 52 -9.97 23.66 -5.86
CA LEU A 52 -11.02 23.18 -6.77
C LEU A 52 -10.98 21.67 -6.93
N ARG A 53 -12.06 21.11 -7.51
CA ARG A 53 -12.06 19.73 -7.99
C ARG A 53 -11.09 19.62 -9.17
N ASP A 54 -10.54 18.42 -9.37
CA ASP A 54 -9.73 18.14 -10.55
C ASP A 54 -10.62 18.13 -11.83
N GLU A 55 -9.99 18.02 -12.99
CA GLU A 55 -10.65 18.01 -14.31
C GLU A 55 -11.68 16.86 -14.46
N LYS A 56 -11.57 15.83 -13.64
CA LYS A 56 -12.51 14.69 -13.58
C LYS A 56 -13.57 14.84 -12.50
N GLY A 57 -13.62 15.99 -11.82
CA GLY A 57 -14.62 16.30 -10.81
C GLY A 57 -14.33 15.67 -9.43
N ILE A 58 -13.15 15.09 -9.22
CA ILE A 58 -12.76 14.46 -7.97
C ILE A 58 -12.38 15.54 -6.94
N ASN A 59 -12.86 15.39 -5.71
CA ASN A 59 -12.53 16.30 -4.62
C ASN A 59 -11.07 16.11 -4.17
N VAL A 60 -10.21 17.07 -4.48
CA VAL A 60 -8.77 17.02 -4.24
C VAL A 60 -8.45 16.96 -2.74
N LEU A 61 -9.17 17.68 -1.89
CA LEU A 61 -8.94 17.68 -0.45
C LEU A 61 -9.25 16.31 0.17
N LEU A 62 -10.37 15.70 -0.23
CA LEU A 62 -10.74 14.36 0.22
C LEU A 62 -9.69 13.33 -0.25
N ARG A 63 -9.22 13.45 -1.48
CA ARG A 63 -8.15 12.60 -2.02
C ARG A 63 -6.86 12.75 -1.19
N ASN A 64 -6.43 13.97 -0.89
CA ASN A 64 -5.20 14.21 -0.11
C ASN A 64 -5.26 13.62 1.30
N ILE A 65 -6.39 13.80 2.00
CA ILE A 65 -6.55 13.25 3.35
C ILE A 65 -6.55 11.72 3.33
N ASN A 66 -7.22 11.11 2.37
CA ASN A 66 -7.21 9.66 2.21
C ASN A 66 -5.83 9.14 1.81
N THR A 67 -5.09 9.84 0.95
CA THR A 67 -3.69 9.52 0.61
C THR A 67 -2.79 9.60 1.85
N ALA A 68 -2.88 10.67 2.63
CA ALA A 68 -2.15 10.81 3.89
C ALA A 68 -2.49 9.71 4.90
N LEU A 69 -3.76 9.28 4.95
CA LEU A 69 -4.21 8.19 5.81
C LEU A 69 -3.61 6.84 5.38
N ILE A 70 -3.54 6.56 4.08
CA ILE A 70 -2.87 5.37 3.53
C ILE A 70 -1.39 5.38 3.92
N LEU A 71 -0.72 6.50 3.69
CA LEU A 71 0.70 6.67 4.02
C LEU A 71 0.98 6.49 5.52
N SER A 72 0.14 7.08 6.37
CA SER A 72 0.29 6.97 7.83
C SER A 72 0.11 5.54 8.34
N LYS A 73 -0.85 4.79 7.79
CA LYS A 73 -1.19 3.45 8.27
C LYS A 73 -0.39 2.34 7.61
N GLU A 74 -0.18 2.43 6.30
CA GLU A 74 0.32 1.32 5.49
C GLU A 74 1.80 1.48 5.14
N VAL A 75 2.32 2.71 5.08
CA VAL A 75 3.74 2.98 4.78
C VAL A 75 4.54 3.36 6.03
N GLY A 76 3.92 4.02 7.01
CA GLY A 76 4.55 4.36 8.28
C GLY A 76 5.52 5.55 8.20
N LEU A 77 5.12 6.63 7.56
CA LEU A 77 5.94 7.80 7.29
C LEU A 77 6.08 8.73 8.51
N GLU A 78 7.13 9.58 8.46
CA GLU A 78 7.46 10.57 9.49
C GLU A 78 6.60 11.86 9.38
N ARG A 79 6.69 12.72 10.43
CA ARG A 79 5.97 13.99 10.54
C ARG A 79 6.12 14.89 9.31
N SER A 80 7.36 15.12 8.90
CA SER A 80 7.68 16.02 7.78
C SER A 80 7.03 15.59 6.46
N THR A 81 6.96 14.30 6.25
CA THR A 81 6.39 13.65 5.09
C THR A 81 4.87 13.78 5.05
N LEU A 82 4.20 13.46 6.17
CA LEU A 82 2.74 13.55 6.28
C LEU A 82 2.25 14.98 6.11
N ILE A 83 2.93 15.95 6.73
CA ILE A 83 2.60 17.38 6.57
C ILE A 83 2.77 17.78 5.10
N SER A 84 3.90 17.40 4.48
CA SER A 84 4.17 17.72 3.08
C SER A 84 3.07 17.23 2.14
N VAL A 85 2.57 16.02 2.32
CA VAL A 85 1.45 15.46 1.50
C VAL A 85 0.16 16.24 1.72
N LEU A 86 -0.16 16.61 2.96
CA LEU A 86 -1.38 17.32 3.28
C LEU A 86 -1.44 18.74 2.68
N ILE A 87 -0.29 19.42 2.57
CA ILE A 87 -0.23 20.80 2.09
C ILE A 87 0.39 20.95 0.69
N TYR A 88 0.89 19.85 0.08
CA TYR A 88 1.52 19.86 -1.24
C TYR A 88 0.68 20.61 -2.29
N ASN A 89 -0.61 20.29 -2.39
CA ASN A 89 -1.49 20.92 -3.38
C ASN A 89 -1.80 22.39 -3.11
N LEU A 90 -1.62 22.87 -1.87
CA LEU A 90 -1.72 24.29 -1.54
C LEU A 90 -0.56 25.07 -2.14
N VAL A 91 0.62 24.44 -2.21
CA VAL A 91 1.83 25.07 -2.77
C VAL A 91 1.87 24.89 -4.29
N SER A 92 1.64 23.70 -4.81
CA SER A 92 1.62 23.44 -6.25
C SER A 92 0.50 24.20 -6.98
N GLY A 93 -0.63 24.45 -6.30
CA GLY A 93 -1.75 25.27 -6.79
C GLY A 93 -1.59 26.76 -6.57
N GLY A 94 -0.44 27.22 -6.02
CA GLY A 94 -0.14 28.64 -5.83
C GLY A 94 -0.89 29.35 -4.70
N SER A 95 -1.58 28.62 -3.81
CA SER A 95 -2.25 29.20 -2.64
C SER A 95 -1.27 29.69 -1.57
N TYR A 96 -0.14 29.00 -1.48
CA TYR A 96 0.96 29.31 -0.58
C TYR A 96 2.31 29.18 -1.31
N THR A 97 3.32 29.95 -0.87
CA THR A 97 4.68 29.80 -1.38
C THR A 97 5.54 28.88 -0.51
N ASN A 98 6.65 28.37 -1.05
CA ASN A 98 7.59 27.58 -0.27
C ASN A 98 8.17 28.33 0.94
N GLU A 99 8.39 29.64 0.79
CA GLU A 99 8.90 30.52 1.85
C GLU A 99 7.88 30.66 3.00
N GLN A 100 6.61 30.74 2.67
CA GLN A 100 5.53 30.74 3.67
C GLN A 100 5.46 29.40 4.42
N VAL A 101 5.61 28.29 3.71
CA VAL A 101 5.65 26.96 4.32
C VAL A 101 6.89 26.80 5.21
N GLU A 102 8.04 27.28 4.77
CA GLU A 102 9.28 27.28 5.57
C GLU A 102 9.12 28.07 6.88
N ALA A 103 8.49 29.21 6.82
CA ALA A 103 8.21 30.04 8.00
C ALA A 103 7.24 29.34 8.99
N ILE A 104 6.28 28.55 8.49
CA ILE A 104 5.24 27.92 9.32
C ILE A 104 5.72 26.58 9.91
N PHE A 105 6.36 25.72 9.09
CA PHE A 105 6.67 24.32 9.42
C PHE A 105 8.15 23.99 9.46
N GLY A 106 9.03 24.88 9.01
CA GLY A 106 10.48 24.71 8.96
C GLY A 106 11.01 24.27 7.60
N SER A 107 12.32 24.34 7.48
CA SER A 107 13.05 24.14 6.20
C SER A 107 12.90 22.73 5.63
N ASP A 108 12.78 21.69 6.46
CA ASP A 108 12.74 20.29 6.01
C ASP A 108 11.45 20.00 5.24
N ILE A 109 10.32 20.49 5.71
CA ILE A 109 9.02 20.34 5.03
C ILE A 109 9.02 21.13 3.71
N ALA A 110 9.56 22.36 3.73
CA ALA A 110 9.67 23.18 2.53
C ALA A 110 10.58 22.52 1.46
N LYS A 111 11.70 21.88 1.87
CA LYS A 111 12.59 21.12 0.98
C LYS A 111 11.87 19.91 0.35
N ILE A 112 11.11 19.15 1.16
CA ILE A 112 10.34 18.00 0.66
C ILE A 112 9.31 18.46 -0.37
N ILE A 113 8.54 19.51 -0.09
CA ILE A 113 7.52 20.04 -1.01
C ILE A 113 8.18 20.55 -2.29
N ARG A 114 9.29 21.30 -2.19
CA ARG A 114 10.06 21.75 -3.35
C ARG A 114 10.56 20.58 -4.19
N GLY A 115 11.02 19.51 -3.53
CA GLY A 115 11.43 18.27 -4.16
C GLY A 115 10.27 17.55 -4.86
N LEU A 116 9.10 17.45 -4.24
CA LEU A 116 7.89 16.87 -4.84
C LEU A 116 7.40 17.67 -6.05
N ILE A 117 7.40 19.01 -5.96
CA ILE A 117 7.03 19.88 -7.09
C ILE A 117 8.03 19.71 -8.24
N LYS A 118 9.32 19.68 -7.93
CA LYS A 118 10.38 19.41 -8.92
C LYS A 118 10.23 18.00 -9.50
N ALA A 119 9.99 16.97 -8.69
CA ALA A 119 9.79 15.59 -9.17
C ALA A 119 8.56 15.49 -10.08
N ASN A 120 7.46 16.11 -9.76
CA ASN A 120 6.29 16.19 -10.63
C ASN A 120 6.50 17.09 -11.86
N GLY A 121 7.39 18.08 -11.79
CA GLY A 121 7.79 18.95 -12.90
C GLY A 121 9.02 18.45 -13.67
N LEU A 122 9.78 17.49 -13.14
CA LEU A 122 10.96 16.87 -13.77
C LEU A 122 10.61 15.82 -14.83
N TYR A 123 9.36 15.48 -14.95
CA TYR A 123 8.85 14.97 -16.24
C TYR A 123 8.96 16.04 -17.34
N ALA A 124 9.36 17.26 -16.99
CA ALA A 124 9.66 18.36 -17.89
C ALA A 124 11.00 19.03 -17.52
N LYS A 125 12.15 18.43 -17.93
CA LYS A 125 13.52 19.02 -17.98
C LYS A 125 14.31 19.18 -16.68
N GLN A 126 15.45 18.46 -16.65
CA GLN A 126 16.76 18.68 -16.00
C GLN A 126 16.83 19.59 -14.76
N ALA A 127 17.21 19.03 -13.63
CA ALA A 127 17.60 19.77 -12.44
C ALA A 127 18.93 19.30 -11.83
N THR A 128 19.72 20.28 -11.50
CA THR A 128 21.03 20.25 -10.85
C THR A 128 20.95 19.78 -9.38
N VAL A 129 21.99 19.09 -9.00
CA VAL A 129 22.26 18.20 -7.88
C VAL A 129 22.29 18.87 -6.49
N GLU A 130 21.57 18.30 -5.54
CA GLU A 130 21.93 18.23 -4.12
C GLU A 130 22.22 16.76 -3.79
N SER A 131 23.04 16.44 -2.79
CA SER A 131 23.67 15.14 -2.52
C SER A 131 22.86 13.89 -2.94
N ASP A 132 23.51 12.89 -3.53
CA ASP A 132 22.91 11.66 -4.05
C ASP A 132 21.98 10.94 -3.06
N ASN A 133 22.27 10.99 -1.76
CA ASN A 133 21.45 10.37 -0.72
C ASN A 133 20.12 11.10 -0.52
N PHE A 134 20.09 12.42 -0.58
CA PHE A 134 18.86 13.21 -0.47
C PHE A 134 17.98 13.05 -1.72
N ARG A 135 18.59 12.95 -2.89
CA ARG A 135 17.90 12.69 -4.15
C ARG A 135 17.25 11.30 -4.15
N LYS A 136 17.96 10.27 -3.70
CA LYS A 136 17.43 8.91 -3.57
C LYS A 136 16.26 8.84 -2.58
N LEU A 137 16.38 9.49 -1.43
CA LEU A 137 15.31 9.58 -0.43
C LEU A 137 14.06 10.28 -0.99
N LEU A 138 14.23 11.40 -1.70
CA LEU A 138 13.14 12.14 -2.32
C LEU A 138 12.45 11.35 -3.43
N LEU A 139 13.20 10.59 -4.24
CA LEU A 139 12.64 9.76 -5.31
C LEU A 139 11.81 8.63 -4.73
N THR A 140 12.35 7.90 -3.76
CA THR A 140 11.58 6.82 -3.10
C THR A 140 10.33 7.35 -2.40
N PHE A 141 10.45 8.48 -1.75
CA PHE A 141 9.33 9.13 -1.10
C PHE A 141 8.25 9.59 -2.10
N ALA A 142 8.67 10.18 -3.23
CA ALA A 142 7.74 10.57 -4.29
C ALA A 142 7.00 9.35 -4.85
N GLU A 143 7.65 8.20 -4.95
CA GLU A 143 7.04 6.94 -5.39
C GLU A 143 6.02 6.41 -4.38
N ASP A 144 6.33 6.40 -3.07
CA ASP A 144 5.39 6.00 -2.03
C ASP A 144 4.12 6.86 -2.04
N VAL A 145 4.29 8.19 -2.17
CA VAL A 145 3.15 9.12 -2.28
C VAL A 145 2.32 8.85 -3.54
N ARG A 146 2.98 8.62 -4.68
CA ARG A 146 2.28 8.35 -5.95
C ARG A 146 1.52 7.02 -5.92
N ILE A 147 2.10 5.99 -5.32
CA ILE A 147 1.44 4.69 -5.14
C ILE A 147 0.22 4.85 -4.22
N ALA A 148 0.38 5.54 -3.08
CA ALA A 148 -0.71 5.78 -2.15
C ALA A 148 -1.83 6.64 -2.76
N ASP A 149 -1.47 7.67 -3.53
CA ASP A 149 -2.40 8.51 -4.27
C ASP A 149 -3.15 7.72 -5.35
N ARG A 150 -2.44 6.83 -6.08
CA ARG A 150 -3.08 5.94 -7.06
C ARG A 150 -4.06 4.98 -6.39
N LEU A 151 -3.70 4.37 -5.27
CA LEU A 151 -4.59 3.52 -4.51
C LEU A 151 -5.83 4.30 -4.01
N CYS A 152 -5.62 5.51 -3.50
CA CYS A 152 -6.70 6.39 -3.10
C CYS A 152 -7.65 6.68 -4.28
N LEU A 153 -7.11 7.05 -5.44
CA LEU A 153 -7.89 7.29 -6.65
C LEU A 153 -8.70 6.05 -7.05
N MET A 154 -8.08 4.87 -7.05
CA MET A 154 -8.74 3.60 -7.39
C MET A 154 -9.92 3.29 -6.45
N ARG A 155 -9.82 3.63 -5.17
CA ARG A 155 -10.92 3.49 -4.19
C ARG A 155 -12.06 4.49 -4.48
N MET A 156 -11.72 5.72 -4.89
CA MET A 156 -12.68 6.81 -5.10
C MET A 156 -13.49 6.69 -6.41
N ILE A 157 -12.91 6.14 -7.47
CA ILE A 157 -13.55 6.10 -8.80
C ILE A 157 -14.63 5.03 -8.97
N ASN A 158 -14.98 4.28 -7.92
CA ASN A 158 -15.95 3.18 -8.03
C ASN A 158 -17.31 3.58 -8.64
N HIS A 159 -17.74 4.80 -8.38
CA HIS A 159 -19.01 5.36 -8.88
C HIS A 159 -18.82 6.49 -9.89
N HIS A 160 -17.60 6.67 -10.41
CA HIS A 160 -17.34 7.68 -11.43
C HIS A 160 -18.10 7.34 -12.72
N PRO A 161 -18.82 8.29 -13.35
CA PRO A 161 -19.66 8.02 -14.51
C PRO A 161 -18.87 7.62 -15.76
N ASP A 162 -17.68 8.20 -15.95
CA ASP A 162 -16.80 7.91 -17.08
C ASP A 162 -16.15 6.52 -16.92
N GLU A 163 -16.68 5.54 -17.66
CA GLU A 163 -16.18 4.16 -17.64
C GLU A 163 -14.77 4.04 -18.22
N GLN A 164 -14.50 4.78 -19.32
CA GLN A 164 -13.18 4.75 -19.94
C GLN A 164 -12.11 5.31 -19.00
N PHE A 165 -12.43 6.35 -18.26
CA PHE A 165 -11.54 6.88 -17.22
C PHE A 165 -11.25 5.84 -16.14
N ARG A 166 -12.30 5.12 -15.63
CA ARG A 166 -12.09 4.04 -14.64
C ARG A 166 -11.16 2.95 -15.17
N VAL A 167 -11.37 2.52 -16.43
CA VAL A 167 -10.56 1.48 -17.07
C VAL A 167 -9.12 1.96 -17.28
N ASN A 168 -8.91 3.18 -17.75
CA ASN A 168 -7.57 3.74 -17.96
C ASN A 168 -6.78 3.80 -16.63
N VAL A 169 -7.40 4.33 -15.58
CA VAL A 169 -6.77 4.39 -14.23
C VAL A 169 -6.45 2.99 -13.72
N ALA A 170 -7.32 2.01 -13.97
CA ALA A 170 -7.12 0.61 -13.59
C ALA A 170 -5.98 -0.06 -14.37
N CYS A 171 -5.88 0.18 -15.66
CA CYS A 171 -4.77 -0.29 -16.48
C CYS A 171 -3.44 0.26 -15.96
N GLU A 172 -3.33 1.57 -15.75
CA GLU A 172 -2.12 2.17 -15.18
C GLU A 172 -1.79 1.59 -13.79
N ALA A 173 -2.81 1.39 -12.94
CA ALA A 173 -2.60 0.78 -11.63
C ALA A 173 -2.02 -0.63 -11.72
N SER A 174 -2.49 -1.43 -12.67
CA SER A 174 -2.03 -2.82 -12.87
C SER A 174 -0.61 -2.91 -13.45
N TYR A 175 -0.31 -2.11 -14.49
CA TYR A 175 0.95 -2.25 -15.22
C TYR A 175 2.10 -1.46 -14.63
N LEU A 176 1.81 -0.37 -13.93
CA LEU A 176 2.83 0.53 -13.41
C LEU A 176 2.89 0.49 -11.89
N TYR A 177 1.80 0.84 -11.22
CA TYR A 177 1.83 1.08 -9.77
C TYR A 177 1.86 -0.22 -8.94
N ALA A 178 1.21 -1.30 -9.37
CA ALA A 178 1.27 -2.56 -8.65
C ALA A 178 2.66 -3.22 -8.73
N PRO A 179 3.36 -3.28 -9.90
CA PRO A 179 4.76 -3.71 -9.96
C PRO A 179 5.70 -2.82 -9.14
N LEU A 180 5.49 -1.50 -9.13
CA LEU A 180 6.27 -0.56 -8.34
C LEU A 180 6.06 -0.82 -6.84
N ALA A 181 4.82 -0.95 -6.38
CA ALA A 181 4.50 -1.32 -5.00
C ALA A 181 5.12 -2.66 -4.59
N HIS A 182 5.12 -3.65 -5.49
CA HIS A 182 5.78 -4.93 -5.27
C HIS A 182 7.28 -4.78 -5.01
N ARG A 183 7.98 -3.97 -5.82
CA ARG A 183 9.42 -3.75 -5.67
C ARG A 183 9.79 -2.97 -4.41
N LEU A 184 8.95 -2.03 -4.02
CA LEU A 184 9.11 -1.31 -2.74
C LEU A 184 8.66 -2.15 -1.54
N GLY A 185 8.17 -3.39 -1.76
CA GLY A 185 7.73 -4.29 -0.70
C GLY A 185 6.38 -3.93 -0.09
N LEU A 186 5.62 -3.02 -0.71
CA LEU A 186 4.28 -2.61 -0.27
C LEU A 186 3.23 -3.65 -0.72
N TYR A 187 3.35 -4.88 -0.23
CA TYR A 187 2.58 -6.03 -0.72
C TYR A 187 1.07 -5.91 -0.50
N THR A 188 0.64 -5.26 0.58
CA THR A 188 -0.78 -5.00 0.86
C THR A 188 -1.36 -4.06 -0.19
N ILE A 189 -0.69 -2.93 -0.43
CA ILE A 189 -1.08 -1.95 -1.44
C ILE A 189 -1.07 -2.58 -2.85
N LYS A 190 -0.01 -3.30 -3.18
CA LYS A 190 0.12 -4.05 -4.45
C LYS A 190 -1.08 -4.95 -4.68
N SER A 191 -1.43 -5.76 -3.70
CA SER A 191 -2.53 -6.73 -3.82
C SER A 191 -3.89 -6.04 -3.98
N GLU A 192 -4.12 -4.93 -3.29
CA GLU A 192 -5.35 -4.15 -3.43
C GLU A 192 -5.42 -3.42 -4.78
N LEU A 193 -4.31 -2.85 -5.27
CA LEU A 193 -4.24 -2.25 -6.60
C LEU A 193 -4.60 -3.27 -7.69
N GLU A 194 -4.05 -4.49 -7.61
CA GLU A 194 -4.36 -5.57 -8.55
C GLU A 194 -5.83 -6.01 -8.48
N ASP A 195 -6.40 -6.14 -7.28
CA ASP A 195 -7.82 -6.52 -7.10
C ASP A 195 -8.76 -5.45 -7.63
N LEU A 196 -8.50 -4.18 -7.35
CA LEU A 196 -9.26 -3.06 -7.86
C LEU A 196 -9.10 -2.94 -9.40
N ALA A 197 -7.89 -3.16 -9.92
CA ALA A 197 -7.66 -3.16 -11.36
C ALA A 197 -8.48 -4.24 -12.04
N LEU A 198 -8.46 -5.47 -11.54
CA LEU A 198 -9.27 -6.57 -12.06
C LEU A 198 -10.77 -6.25 -12.01
N LYS A 199 -11.24 -5.63 -10.91
CA LYS A 199 -12.64 -5.22 -10.75
C LYS A 199 -13.12 -4.26 -11.85
N TYR A 200 -12.25 -3.38 -12.35
CA TYR A 200 -12.61 -2.42 -13.40
C TYR A 200 -12.33 -2.94 -14.81
N THR A 201 -11.35 -3.83 -15.00
CA THR A 201 -10.96 -4.34 -16.31
C THR A 201 -11.65 -5.65 -16.69
N ASP A 202 -12.01 -6.49 -15.72
CA ASP A 202 -12.70 -7.79 -15.91
C ASP A 202 -13.66 -8.04 -14.74
N ARG A 203 -14.70 -7.22 -14.69
CA ARG A 203 -15.72 -7.26 -13.63
C ARG A 203 -16.46 -8.59 -13.51
N PRO A 204 -16.81 -9.30 -14.61
CA PRO A 204 -17.43 -10.62 -14.50
C PRO A 204 -16.57 -11.63 -13.75
N THR A 205 -15.29 -11.78 -14.15
CA THR A 205 -14.33 -12.69 -13.50
C THR A 205 -14.09 -12.31 -12.04
N PHE A 206 -13.93 -11.01 -11.75
CA PHE A 206 -13.78 -10.53 -10.37
C PHE A 206 -14.98 -10.91 -9.51
N ASN A 207 -16.19 -10.65 -10.00
CA ASN A 207 -17.43 -10.93 -9.26
C ASN A 207 -17.66 -12.43 -9.04
N GLU A 208 -17.33 -13.27 -10.02
CA GLU A 208 -17.43 -14.72 -9.90
C GLU A 208 -16.54 -15.27 -8.78
N ILE A 209 -15.24 -14.90 -8.80
CA ILE A 209 -14.30 -15.32 -7.75
C ILE A 209 -14.72 -14.75 -6.39
N ALA A 210 -15.12 -13.48 -6.33
CA ALA A 210 -15.58 -12.85 -5.08
C ALA A 210 -16.83 -13.56 -4.51
N ARG A 211 -17.80 -13.94 -5.35
CA ARG A 211 -18.99 -14.68 -4.95
C ARG A 211 -18.62 -16.05 -4.37
N LYS A 212 -17.85 -16.84 -5.10
CA LYS A 212 -17.38 -18.17 -4.64
C LYS A 212 -16.60 -18.08 -3.32
N LEU A 213 -15.73 -17.07 -3.17
CA LEU A 213 -15.02 -16.82 -1.92
C LEU A 213 -15.96 -16.44 -0.78
N ASN A 214 -16.99 -15.66 -1.04
CA ASN A 214 -17.95 -15.26 -0.01
C ASN A 214 -18.86 -16.42 0.42
N GLU A 215 -19.32 -17.22 -0.52
CA GLU A 215 -20.13 -18.43 -0.25
C GLU A 215 -19.39 -19.44 0.63
N THR A 216 -18.08 -19.57 0.45
CA THR A 216 -17.23 -20.51 1.23
C THR A 216 -16.63 -19.88 2.48
N LYS A 217 -16.89 -18.60 2.76
CA LYS A 217 -16.23 -17.86 3.85
C LYS A 217 -16.43 -18.51 5.21
N ALA A 218 -17.68 -18.82 5.60
CA ALA A 218 -17.97 -19.41 6.90
C ALA A 218 -17.28 -20.76 7.10
N ALA A 219 -17.26 -21.61 6.06
CA ALA A 219 -16.56 -22.89 6.09
C ALA A 219 -15.03 -22.70 6.21
N ARG A 220 -14.46 -21.73 5.50
CA ARG A 220 -13.03 -21.41 5.61
C ARG A 220 -12.66 -20.86 6.98
N ASP A 221 -13.45 -19.94 7.51
CA ASP A 221 -13.18 -19.34 8.83
C ASP A 221 -13.26 -20.41 9.93
N LYS A 222 -14.23 -21.33 9.85
CA LYS A 222 -14.33 -22.49 10.74
C LYS A 222 -13.09 -23.38 10.62
N TYR A 223 -12.69 -23.74 9.40
CA TYR A 223 -11.53 -24.60 9.16
C TYR A 223 -10.23 -23.96 9.69
N ILE A 224 -10.01 -22.66 9.40
CA ILE A 224 -8.85 -21.92 9.91
C ILE A 224 -8.85 -21.89 11.44
N TYR A 225 -10.00 -21.68 12.06
CA TYR A 225 -10.12 -21.68 13.51
C TYR A 225 -9.77 -23.05 14.11
N GLU A 226 -10.28 -24.15 13.53
CA GLU A 226 -9.98 -25.50 13.96
C GLU A 226 -8.49 -25.88 13.79
N PHE A 227 -7.87 -25.39 12.70
CA PHE A 227 -6.42 -25.54 12.48
C PHE A 227 -5.60 -24.74 13.49
N ILE A 228 -5.98 -23.49 13.76
CA ILE A 228 -5.25 -22.60 14.67
C ILE A 228 -5.31 -23.10 16.11
N LYS A 229 -6.43 -23.62 16.56
CA LYS A 229 -6.67 -23.99 17.96
C LYS A 229 -5.59 -24.89 18.56
N PRO A 230 -5.24 -26.05 17.96
CA PRO A 230 -4.17 -26.91 18.49
C PRO A 230 -2.76 -26.31 18.34
N VAL A 231 -2.51 -25.57 17.27
CA VAL A 231 -1.22 -24.84 17.06
C VAL A 231 -1.03 -23.82 18.17
N LYS A 232 -2.04 -23.02 18.45
CA LYS A 232 -2.04 -22.01 19.51
C LYS A 232 -1.71 -22.63 20.87
N ALA A 233 -2.38 -23.73 21.26
CA ALA A 233 -2.13 -24.41 22.52
C ALA A 233 -0.68 -24.91 22.66
N LYS A 234 -0.08 -25.43 21.57
CA LYS A 234 1.33 -25.88 21.57
C LYS A 234 2.31 -24.71 21.69
N LEU A 235 2.05 -23.61 21.01
CA LEU A 235 2.90 -22.41 21.08
C LEU A 235 2.83 -21.74 22.45
N GLU A 236 1.64 -21.69 23.08
CA GLU A 236 1.45 -21.22 24.46
C GLU A 236 2.20 -22.11 25.47
N ALA A 237 2.10 -23.44 25.33
CA ALA A 237 2.82 -24.40 26.15
C ALA A 237 4.36 -24.28 25.99
N ALA A 238 4.83 -23.83 24.83
CA ALA A 238 6.26 -23.57 24.59
C ALA A 238 6.74 -22.22 25.15
N GLY A 239 5.85 -21.43 25.79
CA GLY A 239 6.16 -20.14 26.40
C GLY A 239 6.38 -19.00 25.39
N LEU A 240 5.95 -19.16 24.15
CA LEU A 240 6.09 -18.15 23.11
C LEU A 240 5.01 -17.07 23.24
N LYS A 241 5.40 -15.81 22.98
CA LYS A 241 4.47 -14.69 22.83
C LYS A 241 4.21 -14.46 21.35
N PHE A 242 2.96 -14.56 20.92
CA PHE A 242 2.63 -14.51 19.49
C PHE A 242 1.21 -14.04 19.24
N GLU A 243 0.96 -13.63 18.00
CA GLU A 243 -0.36 -13.42 17.42
C GLU A 243 -0.52 -14.35 16.21
N ILE A 244 -1.69 -15.00 16.03
CA ILE A 244 -2.00 -15.77 14.83
C ILE A 244 -3.11 -15.07 14.07
N LYS A 245 -2.87 -14.82 12.77
CA LYS A 245 -3.83 -14.20 11.84
C LYS A 245 -4.15 -15.16 10.71
N GLY A 246 -5.42 -15.34 10.38
CA GLY A 246 -5.83 -15.90 9.09
C GLY A 246 -5.51 -14.91 7.98
N ARG A 247 -5.00 -15.39 6.84
CA ARG A 247 -4.73 -14.57 5.66
C ARG A 247 -5.58 -15.03 4.50
N THR A 248 -6.38 -14.11 3.94
CA THR A 248 -7.10 -14.32 2.69
C THR A 248 -6.22 -13.87 1.53
N LYS A 249 -6.12 -14.68 0.48
CA LYS A 249 -5.45 -14.27 -0.75
C LYS A 249 -6.28 -13.26 -1.52
N SER A 250 -5.60 -12.35 -2.22
CA SER A 250 -6.25 -11.42 -3.15
C SER A 250 -6.88 -12.17 -4.32
N ILE A 251 -7.98 -11.64 -4.85
CA ILE A 251 -8.72 -12.20 -5.98
C ILE A 251 -7.83 -12.31 -7.21
N SER A 252 -7.02 -11.30 -7.47
CA SER A 252 -6.04 -11.29 -8.55
C SER A 252 -5.00 -12.41 -8.42
N SER A 253 -4.50 -12.65 -7.20
CA SER A 253 -3.55 -13.76 -6.94
C SER A 253 -4.19 -15.13 -7.14
N ILE A 254 -5.46 -15.27 -6.80
CA ILE A 254 -6.24 -16.49 -7.05
C ILE A 254 -6.43 -16.70 -8.56
N LEU A 255 -6.86 -15.67 -9.29
CA LEU A 255 -7.02 -15.74 -10.75
C LEU A 255 -5.72 -16.12 -11.46
N ASN A 256 -4.60 -15.53 -11.05
CA ASN A 256 -3.29 -15.85 -11.58
C ASN A 256 -2.91 -17.32 -11.37
N LYS A 257 -3.31 -17.92 -10.25
CA LYS A 257 -3.10 -19.34 -9.99
C LYS A 257 -4.01 -20.24 -10.83
N ILE A 258 -5.30 -19.90 -10.91
CA ILE A 258 -6.26 -20.59 -11.80
C ILE A 258 -5.67 -20.67 -13.21
N ARG A 259 -5.22 -19.53 -13.75
CA ARG A 259 -4.64 -19.45 -15.10
C ARG A 259 -3.33 -20.25 -15.25
N LYS A 260 -2.41 -20.14 -14.27
CA LYS A 260 -1.12 -20.83 -14.32
C LYS A 260 -1.22 -22.35 -14.14
N GLN A 261 -2.12 -22.80 -13.27
CA GLN A 261 -2.28 -24.22 -12.93
C GLN A 261 -3.35 -24.89 -13.79
N LYS A 262 -4.11 -24.11 -14.59
CA LYS A 262 -5.27 -24.59 -15.35
C LYS A 262 -6.24 -25.38 -14.46
N ALA A 263 -6.43 -24.90 -13.22
CA ALA A 263 -7.20 -25.55 -12.17
C ALA A 263 -8.47 -24.74 -11.88
N GLU A 264 -9.49 -25.37 -11.37
CA GLU A 264 -10.69 -24.69 -10.83
C GLU A 264 -10.37 -24.04 -9.49
N LEU A 265 -11.24 -23.12 -9.04
CA LEU A 265 -11.03 -22.40 -7.76
C LEU A 265 -10.96 -23.39 -6.58
N GLU A 266 -11.78 -24.44 -6.64
CA GLU A 266 -11.90 -25.48 -5.64
C GLU A 266 -10.61 -26.31 -5.50
N ASP A 267 -9.81 -26.40 -6.56
CA ASP A 267 -8.54 -27.13 -6.61
C ASP A 267 -7.34 -26.28 -6.14
N ILE A 268 -7.55 -25.01 -5.80
CA ILE A 268 -6.48 -24.15 -5.33
C ILE A 268 -6.17 -24.44 -3.86
N TYR A 269 -5.14 -25.22 -3.63
CA TYR A 269 -4.74 -25.77 -2.34
C TYR A 269 -4.35 -24.74 -1.27
N ASP A 270 -3.95 -23.50 -1.63
CA ASP A 270 -3.46 -22.50 -0.70
C ASP A 270 -4.40 -21.29 -0.52
N LEU A 271 -5.71 -21.54 -0.61
CA LEU A 271 -6.74 -20.59 -0.16
C LEU A 271 -6.70 -20.40 1.36
N PHE A 272 -6.12 -21.37 2.07
CA PHE A 272 -5.98 -21.35 3.51
C PHE A 272 -4.56 -20.97 3.86
N ALA A 273 -4.40 -19.83 4.49
CA ALA A 273 -3.12 -19.36 4.99
C ALA A 273 -3.28 -18.79 6.39
N ILE A 274 -2.33 -19.08 7.24
CA ILE A 274 -2.19 -18.43 8.54
C ILE A 274 -0.83 -17.76 8.65
N ARG A 275 -0.76 -16.75 9.51
CA ARG A 275 0.48 -16.08 9.85
C ARG A 275 0.65 -16.11 11.37
N VAL A 276 1.77 -16.61 11.82
CA VAL A 276 2.23 -16.56 13.21
C VAL A 276 3.23 -15.42 13.32
N VAL A 277 2.89 -14.40 14.11
CA VAL A 277 3.72 -13.23 14.36
C VAL A 277 4.23 -13.28 15.80
N LEU A 278 5.52 -13.47 15.96
CA LEU A 278 6.20 -13.60 17.26
C LEU A 278 6.54 -12.25 17.84
N ASP A 279 6.29 -12.09 19.13
CA ASP A 279 6.74 -10.97 19.95
C ASP A 279 8.02 -11.36 20.68
N THR A 280 9.14 -11.28 20.00
CA THR A 280 10.45 -11.76 20.44
C THR A 280 11.53 -10.72 20.17
N PRO A 281 12.59 -10.63 21.01
CA PRO A 281 13.74 -9.76 20.76
C PRO A 281 14.48 -10.12 19.48
N GLU A 282 15.18 -9.16 18.89
CA GLU A 282 15.85 -9.32 17.59
C GLU A 282 16.92 -10.43 17.60
N ASP A 283 17.64 -10.58 18.71
CA ASP A 283 18.68 -11.61 18.91
C ASP A 283 18.09 -13.04 18.99
N GLN A 284 16.80 -13.19 19.32
CA GLN A 284 16.12 -14.48 19.45
C GLN A 284 15.17 -14.78 18.28
N GLU A 285 14.90 -13.82 17.39
CA GLU A 285 13.93 -13.94 16.30
C GLU A 285 14.08 -15.23 15.49
N LYS A 286 15.32 -15.52 15.09
CA LYS A 286 15.60 -16.69 14.26
C LYS A 286 15.34 -18.00 15.01
N ALA A 287 15.78 -18.07 16.26
CA ALA A 287 15.61 -19.26 17.10
C ALA A 287 14.13 -19.54 17.39
N ASP A 288 13.37 -18.51 17.76
CA ASP A 288 11.94 -18.64 18.04
C ASP A 288 11.12 -18.96 16.78
N CYS A 289 11.47 -18.38 15.64
CA CYS A 289 10.84 -18.75 14.36
C CYS A 289 11.08 -20.23 14.01
N TRP A 290 12.29 -20.76 14.20
CA TRP A 290 12.58 -22.18 14.00
C TRP A 290 11.87 -23.07 15.01
N LYS A 291 11.68 -22.61 16.25
CA LYS A 291 10.91 -23.32 17.28
C LYS A 291 9.45 -23.47 16.85
N VAL A 292 8.82 -22.39 16.32
CA VAL A 292 7.47 -22.47 15.75
C VAL A 292 7.43 -23.44 14.56
N TYR A 293 8.42 -23.38 13.68
CA TYR A 293 8.53 -24.30 12.54
C TYR A 293 8.53 -25.76 13.02
N SER A 294 9.38 -26.10 13.99
CA SER A 294 9.44 -27.45 14.56
C SER A 294 8.09 -27.87 15.12
N ILE A 295 7.46 -27.02 15.95
CA ILE A 295 6.16 -27.34 16.56
C ILE A 295 5.09 -27.60 15.49
N VAL A 296 5.02 -26.80 14.44
CA VAL A 296 4.03 -26.96 13.38
C VAL A 296 4.28 -28.22 12.55
N THR A 297 5.56 -28.52 12.27
CA THR A 297 5.93 -29.72 11.46
C THR A 297 5.87 -31.02 12.26
N ASP A 298 5.96 -30.96 13.58
CA ASP A 298 5.66 -32.10 14.46
C ASP A 298 4.17 -32.44 14.51
N MET A 299 3.31 -31.44 14.29
CA MET A 299 1.85 -31.62 14.30
C MET A 299 1.28 -32.00 12.93
N TYR A 300 1.88 -31.45 11.87
CA TYR A 300 1.37 -31.58 10.52
C TYR A 300 2.51 -31.87 9.53
N GLN A 301 2.28 -32.80 8.64
CA GLN A 301 3.31 -33.20 7.66
C GLN A 301 3.65 -32.05 6.69
N PRO A 302 4.90 -31.58 6.64
CA PRO A 302 5.30 -30.50 5.75
C PRO A 302 5.45 -31.00 4.31
N ASN A 303 5.22 -30.10 3.35
CA ASN A 303 5.59 -30.32 1.96
C ASN A 303 7.04 -29.86 1.73
N PRO A 304 8.01 -30.77 1.58
CA PRO A 304 9.42 -30.41 1.49
C PRO A 304 9.77 -29.57 0.25
N LYS A 305 8.97 -29.66 -0.82
CA LYS A 305 9.15 -28.88 -2.05
C LYS A 305 8.66 -27.43 -1.94
N ARG A 306 8.01 -27.07 -0.83
CA ARG A 306 7.37 -25.76 -0.63
C ARG A 306 7.85 -25.00 0.61
N LEU A 307 8.99 -25.37 1.14
CA LEU A 307 9.70 -24.53 2.10
C LEU A 307 10.30 -23.34 1.32
N LYS A 308 9.91 -22.15 1.69
CA LYS A 308 10.43 -20.90 1.11
C LYS A 308 11.30 -20.18 2.14
N ASP A 309 12.24 -19.39 1.67
CA ASP A 309 12.92 -18.39 2.49
C ASP A 309 11.91 -17.60 3.32
N TRP A 310 12.31 -17.09 4.48
CA TRP A 310 11.45 -16.42 5.45
C TRP A 310 10.44 -17.33 6.17
N LEU A 311 10.75 -18.63 6.30
CA LEU A 311 9.95 -19.61 7.04
C LEU A 311 8.46 -19.61 6.67
N SER A 312 8.16 -19.65 5.38
CA SER A 312 6.84 -19.98 4.88
C SER A 312 6.82 -21.46 4.50
N ILE A 313 5.98 -22.24 5.18
CA ILE A 313 5.81 -23.66 4.95
C ILE A 313 4.40 -23.99 4.52
N THR A 314 4.24 -25.06 3.75
CA THR A 314 2.93 -25.62 3.43
C THR A 314 2.83 -26.98 4.12
N VAL A 315 1.82 -27.15 4.95
CA VAL A 315 1.59 -28.39 5.71
C VAL A 315 0.25 -29.02 5.33
N TRP A 316 0.18 -30.36 5.49
CA TRP A 316 -1.04 -31.13 5.31
C TRP A 316 -1.89 -31.01 6.57
N GLY A 317 -2.93 -30.22 6.51
CA GLY A 317 -3.83 -29.94 7.62
C GLY A 317 -5.00 -30.94 7.72
N PRO A 318 -5.95 -30.70 8.64
CA PRO A 318 -7.18 -31.46 8.75
C PRO A 318 -7.96 -31.50 7.43
N GLU A 319 -8.88 -32.49 7.29
CA GLU A 319 -9.72 -32.68 6.09
C GLU A 319 -8.91 -32.78 4.77
N ASN A 320 -7.65 -33.22 4.86
CA ASN A 320 -6.78 -33.39 3.68
C ASN A 320 -6.59 -32.09 2.86
N ARG A 321 -6.42 -30.96 3.54
CA ARG A 321 -6.20 -29.66 2.90
C ARG A 321 -4.81 -29.11 3.21
N TRP A 322 -4.21 -28.51 2.20
CA TRP A 322 -2.95 -27.79 2.39
C TRP A 322 -3.16 -26.45 3.05
N VAL A 323 -2.36 -26.14 4.05
CA VAL A 323 -2.35 -24.85 4.76
C VAL A 323 -0.98 -24.23 4.62
N GLU A 324 -0.90 -22.99 4.14
CA GLU A 324 0.33 -22.20 4.17
C GLU A 324 0.46 -21.56 5.56
N VAL A 325 1.57 -21.82 6.23
CA VAL A 325 1.91 -21.22 7.53
C VAL A 325 3.09 -20.29 7.32
N GLN A 326 2.87 -19.00 7.52
CA GLN A 326 3.91 -17.97 7.50
C GLN A 326 4.36 -17.68 8.94
N ILE A 327 5.64 -17.81 9.19
CA ILE A 327 6.23 -17.63 10.53
C ILE A 327 7.16 -16.40 10.46
N ARG A 328 6.90 -15.40 11.31
CA ARG A 328 7.65 -14.13 11.32
C ARG A 328 7.74 -13.59 12.74
N SER A 329 8.79 -12.81 13.03
CA SER A 329 8.75 -11.87 14.15
C SER A 329 7.93 -10.63 13.83
N LYS A 330 7.58 -9.82 14.81
CA LYS A 330 6.93 -8.52 14.59
C LYS A 330 7.74 -7.64 13.64
N ARG A 331 9.06 -7.58 13.83
CA ARG A 331 9.95 -6.82 12.97
C ARG A 331 9.95 -7.33 11.53
N MET A 332 10.05 -8.65 11.33
CA MET A 332 9.97 -9.28 10.01
C MET A 332 8.62 -9.03 9.33
N ASP A 333 7.53 -9.08 10.11
CA ASP A 333 6.18 -8.83 9.59
C ASP A 333 6.02 -7.35 9.20
N GLU A 334 6.54 -6.43 9.99
CA GLU A 334 6.54 -4.99 9.68
C GLU A 334 7.34 -4.68 8.41
N ILE A 335 8.54 -5.27 8.25
CA ILE A 335 9.33 -5.14 7.03
C ILE A 335 8.58 -5.71 5.82
N ALA A 336 7.94 -6.86 5.97
CA ALA A 336 7.21 -7.50 4.89
C ALA A 336 5.91 -6.80 4.50
N GLU A 337 5.27 -6.07 5.42
CA GLU A 337 4.02 -5.33 5.14
C GLU A 337 4.29 -3.88 4.69
N ARG A 338 5.35 -3.25 5.21
CA ARG A 338 5.68 -1.85 4.97
C ARG A 338 6.85 -1.63 3.99
N GLY A 339 7.48 -2.72 3.54
CA GLY A 339 8.52 -2.70 2.52
C GLY A 339 9.84 -2.06 2.94
N LEU A 340 10.54 -1.51 1.95
CA LEU A 340 11.88 -0.93 2.13
C LEU A 340 11.90 0.27 3.09
N ALA A 341 10.82 1.02 3.21
CA ALA A 341 10.73 2.14 4.16
C ALA A 341 10.93 1.66 5.62
N ALA A 342 10.35 0.51 5.98
CA ALA A 342 10.58 -0.11 7.28
C ALA A 342 12.02 -0.66 7.41
N HIS A 343 12.55 -1.22 6.33
CA HIS A 343 13.92 -1.75 6.31
C HIS A 343 14.98 -0.64 6.51
N TRP A 344 14.76 0.54 5.96
CA TRP A 344 15.67 1.68 6.13
C TRP A 344 15.67 2.25 7.55
N LYS A 345 14.53 2.20 8.23
CA LYS A 345 14.42 2.57 9.64
C LYS A 345 15.34 1.73 10.55
N TYR A 346 15.58 0.46 10.18
CA TYR A 346 16.37 -0.48 10.99
C TYR A 346 17.84 -0.65 10.54
N LYS A 347 18.20 -0.39 9.29
CA LYS A 347 19.56 -0.70 8.77
C LYS A 347 20.46 0.47 8.41
N GLY A 348 19.95 1.72 8.40
CA GLY A 348 20.76 2.82 7.83
C GLY A 348 21.15 2.54 6.37
N ILE A 349 21.28 3.56 5.58
CA ILE A 349 21.39 3.53 4.11
C ILE A 349 22.59 2.70 3.64
N LYS A 350 22.35 1.49 3.10
CA LYS A 350 23.26 0.85 2.15
C LYS A 350 22.46 0.47 0.91
N SER A 351 22.76 1.10 -0.23
CA SER A 351 22.07 0.90 -1.50
C SER A 351 22.43 -0.45 -2.11
N GLU A 352 21.44 -1.19 -2.61
CA GLU A 352 21.66 -2.28 -3.58
C GLU A 352 21.62 -1.68 -4.98
N SER A 353 22.72 -1.82 -5.73
CA SER A 353 22.90 -1.25 -7.08
C SER A 353 21.80 -1.62 -8.10
N GLY A 354 21.16 -2.76 -7.93
CA GLY A 354 20.08 -3.20 -8.83
C GLY A 354 18.74 -2.45 -8.68
N LEU A 355 18.50 -1.74 -7.56
CA LEU A 355 17.31 -0.93 -7.38
C LEU A 355 17.42 0.40 -8.15
N ASP A 356 18.62 0.97 -8.20
CA ASP A 356 18.90 2.23 -8.90
C ASP A 356 18.71 2.06 -10.42
N ASP A 357 19.22 0.96 -11.00
CA ASP A 357 19.07 0.66 -12.43
C ASP A 357 17.60 0.42 -12.81
N TRP A 358 16.85 -0.21 -11.93
CA TRP A 358 15.43 -0.43 -12.18
C TRP A 358 14.59 0.84 -12.02
N LEU A 359 14.86 1.68 -11.02
CA LEU A 359 14.20 2.98 -10.86
C LEU A 359 14.46 3.87 -12.09
N ASN A 360 15.66 3.81 -12.68
CA ASN A 360 15.96 4.48 -13.92
C ASN A 360 15.16 3.90 -15.11
N ASN A 361 15.04 2.58 -15.22
CA ASN A 361 14.24 1.93 -16.26
C ASN A 361 12.73 2.26 -16.14
N VAL A 362 12.18 2.27 -14.91
CA VAL A 362 10.78 2.68 -14.68
C VAL A 362 10.58 4.15 -15.03
N ARG A 363 11.57 4.98 -14.73
CA ARG A 363 11.57 6.40 -15.12
C ARG A 363 11.52 6.56 -16.63
N ASP A 364 12.36 5.83 -17.36
CA ASP A 364 12.41 5.87 -18.83
C ASP A 364 11.08 5.40 -19.44
N ILE A 365 10.45 4.38 -18.84
CA ILE A 365 9.12 3.90 -19.23
C ILE A 365 8.04 4.95 -18.95
N LEU A 366 8.10 5.64 -17.80
CA LEU A 366 7.16 6.71 -17.45
C LEU A 366 7.31 7.93 -18.36
N GLU A 367 8.54 8.28 -18.70
CA GLU A 367 8.86 9.37 -19.63
C GLU A 367 8.39 9.04 -21.06
N SER A 368 8.42 7.76 -21.47
CA SER A 368 7.90 7.31 -22.77
C SER A 368 6.36 7.18 -22.79
N ALA A 369 5.72 6.94 -21.65
CA ALA A 369 4.27 6.74 -21.54
C ALA A 369 3.45 8.03 -21.74
N ASP A 370 4.04 9.20 -21.53
CA ASP A 370 3.40 10.48 -21.87
C ASP A 370 3.30 10.71 -23.40
N ALA A 371 4.05 9.92 -24.20
CA ALA A 371 4.04 10.01 -25.68
C ALA A 371 3.12 8.98 -26.36
N THR A 372 2.78 7.90 -25.69
CA THR A 372 1.94 6.81 -26.21
C THR A 372 0.81 6.48 -25.23
N GLY A 373 -0.44 6.47 -25.72
CA GLY A 373 -1.60 6.22 -24.85
C GLY A 373 -1.55 4.87 -24.14
N PRO A 374 -2.26 4.72 -22.99
CA PRO A 374 -2.20 3.52 -22.11
C PRO A 374 -2.48 2.19 -22.82
N MET A 375 -3.22 2.22 -23.93
CA MET A 375 -3.54 1.03 -24.74
C MET A 375 -2.39 0.53 -25.63
N GLU A 376 -1.48 1.39 -26.03
CA GLU A 376 -0.31 1.00 -26.82
C GLU A 376 0.79 0.39 -25.95
N LEU A 377 0.98 0.93 -24.74
CA LEU A 377 1.83 0.32 -23.72
C LEU A 377 1.42 -1.13 -23.39
N MET A 378 0.10 -1.43 -23.40
CA MET A 378 -0.38 -2.82 -23.21
C MET A 378 0.10 -3.79 -24.28
N LYS A 379 0.41 -3.34 -25.48
CA LYS A 379 0.87 -4.20 -26.58
C LYS A 379 2.36 -4.52 -26.47
N GLU A 380 3.17 -3.58 -26.00
CA GLU A 380 4.63 -3.77 -25.84
C GLU A 380 4.99 -4.67 -24.64
N PHE A 381 4.17 -4.70 -23.57
CA PHE A 381 4.41 -5.56 -22.39
C PHE A 381 3.82 -6.97 -22.49
N LYS A 382 3.19 -7.33 -23.61
CA LYS A 382 2.66 -8.69 -23.84
C LYS A 382 3.67 -9.66 -24.49
N MET A 383 4.91 -9.27 -24.65
CA MET A 383 5.98 -10.20 -25.05
C MET A 383 6.62 -10.91 -23.87
#